data_34a9b1a1e87cb193029c9c5a9293cff7
#
_entry.id   34a9b1a1e87cb193029c9c5a9293cff7
#
_cell.length_a   1.000
_cell.length_b   1.000
_cell.length_c   1.000
_cell.angle_alpha   90.00
_cell.angle_beta   90.00
_cell.angle_gamma   90.00
#
_symmetry.space_group_name_H-M   'P 1'
#
loop_
_entity.id
_entity.type
_entity.pdbx_description
1 polymer ?
#
loop_
_entity_poly.entity_id
_entity_poly.type
_entity_poly.pdbx_seq_one_letter_code
_entity_poly.pdbx_strand_id
1 'polypeptide(L)'
;MAGFAGKSTFAFTVFDDTDGSTLENVGPVYTCLSDLGFRTTKSVWPLPLVAAHTSGGSTGATLHDREYLKFVQRLENEGFEIALHGVRNHDSTRDVVERGLQIFCDRLGHYPRTHTNHYRNRDNVYWGTGRLASAAGRAAGRAWSFFKRTAPYEGHVESSPYFWGDICKQHIEYVRNFTVDEINVTRVNPTLPYHDSAKPFVNFWFTSSEGADVGSFCERINEASQDRLEAEGGICIMYTHFSEGFSEGGTVNPRFKSLLRRLSRKNGLFVPVAELLDFLRTTRTEGNIQHRELASLERRWLKYKLRYPRSR
;
A
#
# COMPACT_ATOMS: atom_id res chain seq x y z
N MET A 1 19.73 0.48 -19.00
CA MET A 1 18.44 0.16 -18.37
C MET A 1 17.44 -0.12 -19.49
N ALA A 2 16.79 -1.28 -19.50
CA ALA A 2 15.70 -1.53 -20.43
C ALA A 2 14.58 -0.52 -20.11
N GLY A 3 14.14 0.26 -21.08
CA GLY A 3 13.05 1.23 -20.90
C GLY A 3 11.77 0.52 -20.49
N PHE A 4 10.95 1.18 -19.68
CA PHE A 4 9.59 0.74 -19.38
C PHE A 4 8.80 0.61 -20.69
N ALA A 5 7.88 -0.36 -20.80
CA ALA A 5 7.06 -0.70 -21.96
C ALA A 5 7.06 0.37 -23.08
N GLY A 6 7.94 0.22 -24.02
CA GLY A 6 7.97 0.92 -25.30
C GLY A 6 8.59 2.32 -25.35
N LYS A 7 8.65 3.15 -24.27
CA LYS A 7 9.29 4.49 -24.35
C LYS A 7 9.39 5.24 -23.00
N SER A 8 8.69 4.83 -21.93
CA SER A 8 8.71 5.57 -20.65
C SER A 8 10.07 5.52 -19.99
N THR A 9 10.49 6.65 -19.40
CA THR A 9 11.82 6.80 -18.77
C THR A 9 11.80 6.48 -17.28
N PHE A 10 10.64 6.56 -16.62
CA PHE A 10 10.44 6.26 -15.19
C PHE A 10 9.02 5.72 -14.96
N ALA A 11 8.72 5.26 -13.75
CA ALA A 11 7.36 4.87 -13.36
C ALA A 11 6.90 5.59 -12.08
N PHE A 12 5.63 5.95 -12.03
CA PHE A 12 4.98 6.51 -10.86
C PHE A 12 3.58 5.94 -10.70
N THR A 13 3.28 5.45 -9.50
CA THR A 13 1.94 5.01 -9.12
C THR A 13 1.65 5.35 -7.67
N VAL A 14 0.38 5.22 -7.27
CA VAL A 14 -0.08 5.46 -5.91
C VAL A 14 -0.82 4.24 -5.40
N PHE A 15 -0.58 3.87 -4.15
CA PHE A 15 -1.41 2.97 -3.37
C PHE A 15 -2.14 3.78 -2.30
N ASP A 16 -3.45 3.97 -2.50
CA ASP A 16 -4.32 4.71 -1.59
C ASP A 16 -4.93 3.77 -0.55
N ASP A 17 -4.51 3.90 0.70
CA ASP A 17 -5.12 3.19 1.83
C ASP A 17 -6.50 3.80 2.14
N THR A 18 -7.49 2.94 2.44
CA THR A 18 -8.91 3.34 2.46
C THR A 18 -9.38 4.05 3.74
N ASP A 19 -8.50 4.21 4.72
CA ASP A 19 -8.84 4.91 5.98
C ASP A 19 -9.45 6.27 5.71
N GLY A 20 -10.59 6.57 6.34
CA GLY A 20 -11.29 7.84 6.16
C GLY A 20 -11.93 8.08 4.79
N SER A 21 -11.78 7.16 3.84
CA SER A 21 -12.28 7.35 2.48
C SER A 21 -13.81 7.35 2.42
N THR A 22 -14.36 8.37 1.79
CA THR A 22 -15.78 8.47 1.42
C THR A 22 -15.88 8.88 -0.05
N LEU A 23 -17.03 8.66 -0.69
CA LEU A 23 -17.24 9.13 -2.07
C LEU A 23 -16.99 10.64 -2.21
N GLU A 24 -17.36 11.42 -1.18
CA GLU A 24 -17.23 12.86 -1.18
C GLU A 24 -15.77 13.34 -1.19
N ASN A 25 -14.89 12.70 -0.38
CA ASN A 25 -13.51 13.17 -0.23
C ASN A 25 -12.54 12.55 -1.23
N VAL A 26 -12.75 11.31 -1.70
CA VAL A 26 -11.83 10.68 -2.67
C VAL A 26 -12.32 10.78 -4.11
N GLY A 27 -13.63 10.91 -4.35
CA GLY A 27 -14.20 11.01 -5.70
C GLY A 27 -13.56 12.09 -6.57
N PRO A 28 -13.44 13.36 -6.09
CA PRO A 28 -12.77 14.42 -6.83
C PRO A 28 -11.29 14.12 -7.15
N VAL A 29 -10.59 13.45 -6.23
CA VAL A 29 -9.19 13.06 -6.41
C VAL A 29 -9.05 12.05 -7.56
N TYR A 30 -9.88 11.01 -7.57
CA TYR A 30 -9.86 9.99 -8.62
C TYR A 30 -10.28 10.53 -9.99
N THR A 31 -11.25 11.45 -10.03
CA THR A 31 -11.59 12.19 -11.27
C THR A 31 -10.36 12.95 -11.78
N CYS A 32 -9.66 13.67 -10.91
CA CYS A 32 -8.45 14.39 -11.29
C CYS A 32 -7.33 13.46 -11.77
N LEU A 33 -7.14 12.30 -11.15
CA LEU A 33 -6.18 11.28 -11.59
C LEU A 33 -6.52 10.75 -12.98
N SER A 34 -7.79 10.38 -13.19
CA SER A 34 -8.30 9.86 -14.47
C SER A 34 -8.10 10.88 -15.60
N ASP A 35 -8.48 12.14 -15.37
CA ASP A 35 -8.35 13.26 -16.33
C ASP A 35 -6.90 13.54 -16.73
N LEU A 36 -5.95 13.30 -15.82
CA LEU A 36 -4.51 13.48 -16.04
C LEU A 36 -3.82 12.21 -16.58
N GLY A 37 -4.56 11.12 -16.82
CA GLY A 37 -4.05 9.88 -17.40
C GLY A 37 -3.35 8.95 -16.39
N PHE A 38 -3.53 9.18 -15.08
CA PHE A 38 -3.03 8.25 -14.06
C PHE A 38 -4.01 7.09 -13.86
N ARG A 39 -3.46 5.89 -13.71
CA ARG A 39 -4.16 4.73 -13.18
C ARG A 39 -3.38 4.25 -11.96
N THR A 40 -4.06 4.15 -10.83
CA THR A 40 -3.45 3.89 -9.53
C THR A 40 -4.19 2.77 -8.82
N THR A 41 -3.80 2.44 -7.60
CA THR A 41 -4.42 1.38 -6.80
C THR A 41 -5.22 2.00 -5.65
N LYS A 42 -6.51 1.70 -5.60
CA LYS A 42 -7.42 2.01 -4.50
C LYS A 42 -7.62 0.79 -3.63
N SER A 43 -7.27 0.84 -2.35
CA SER A 43 -7.69 -0.22 -1.45
C SER A 43 -9.09 0.01 -0.89
N VAL A 44 -9.75 -1.06 -0.46
CA VAL A 44 -11.11 -1.03 0.07
C VAL A 44 -11.26 -1.94 1.28
N TRP A 45 -12.30 -1.69 2.07
CA TRP A 45 -12.82 -2.63 3.06
C TRP A 45 -14.07 -3.33 2.51
N PRO A 46 -14.03 -4.66 2.32
CA PRO A 46 -15.21 -5.39 1.85
C PRO A 46 -16.31 -5.52 2.89
N LEU A 47 -16.00 -5.50 4.20
CA LEU A 47 -16.97 -5.67 5.28
C LEU A 47 -17.35 -4.33 5.93
N PRO A 48 -18.55 -4.24 6.56
CA PRO A 48 -18.94 -3.08 7.35
C PRO A 48 -17.94 -2.76 8.45
N LEU A 49 -17.84 -1.48 8.77
CA LEU A 49 -17.00 -1.02 9.87
C LEU A 49 -17.53 -1.53 11.20
N VAL A 50 -16.62 -1.89 12.08
CA VAL A 50 -16.93 -2.11 13.48
C VAL A 50 -16.89 -0.76 14.19
N ALA A 51 -17.98 -0.42 14.92
CA ALA A 51 -18.04 0.80 15.70
C ALA A 51 -16.87 0.84 16.69
N ALA A 52 -16.11 1.93 16.66
CA ALA A 52 -14.98 2.09 17.55
C ALA A 52 -15.47 2.23 18.99
N HIS A 53 -15.27 1.21 19.79
CA HIS A 53 -15.50 1.27 21.24
C HIS A 53 -14.35 1.96 22.00
N THR A 54 -13.24 2.30 21.31
CA THR A 54 -12.08 2.98 21.90
C THR A 54 -11.38 3.86 20.87
N SER A 55 -10.91 5.00 21.32
CA SER A 55 -10.13 6.00 20.62
C SER A 55 -9.19 5.46 19.52
N GLY A 56 -9.49 5.73 18.26
CA GLY A 56 -8.60 5.52 17.12
C GLY A 56 -9.05 4.51 16.08
N GLY A 57 -10.32 4.10 16.03
CA GLY A 57 -10.86 3.30 14.92
C GLY A 57 -10.95 4.15 13.65
N SER A 58 -10.36 3.67 12.54
CA SER A 58 -10.50 4.31 11.24
C SER A 58 -11.96 4.29 10.80
N THR A 59 -12.42 5.39 10.21
CA THR A 59 -13.73 5.55 9.58
C THR A 59 -13.61 5.39 8.07
N GLY A 60 -14.70 5.42 7.34
CA GLY A 60 -14.71 5.39 5.88
C GLY A 60 -15.88 4.60 5.32
N ALA A 61 -16.01 4.62 4.01
CA ALA A 61 -16.98 3.81 3.28
C ALA A 61 -16.43 2.41 2.98
N THR A 62 -17.34 1.48 2.73
CA THR A 62 -17.05 0.06 2.51
C THR A 62 -17.78 -0.44 1.25
N LEU A 63 -17.50 -1.66 0.79
CA LEU A 63 -18.26 -2.26 -0.32
C LEU A 63 -19.73 -2.58 0.01
N HIS A 64 -20.17 -2.37 1.26
CA HIS A 64 -21.59 -2.40 1.65
C HIS A 64 -22.33 -1.11 1.34
N ASP A 65 -21.61 0.01 1.19
CA ASP A 65 -22.19 1.30 0.84
C ASP A 65 -22.47 1.36 -0.66
N ARG A 66 -23.73 1.33 -1.05
CA ARG A 66 -24.14 1.16 -2.44
C ARG A 66 -23.51 2.16 -3.41
N GLU A 67 -23.47 3.42 -3.06
CA GLU A 67 -22.92 4.46 -3.96
C GLU A 67 -21.40 4.40 -4.01
N TYR A 68 -20.75 4.04 -2.89
CA TYR A 68 -19.32 3.81 -2.88
C TYR A 68 -18.93 2.55 -3.68
N LEU A 69 -19.69 1.46 -3.60
CA LEU A 69 -19.49 0.27 -4.43
C LEU A 69 -19.56 0.62 -5.94
N LYS A 70 -20.58 1.38 -6.36
CA LYS A 70 -20.68 1.82 -7.76
C LYS A 70 -19.47 2.67 -8.19
N PHE A 71 -18.98 3.53 -7.30
CA PHE A 71 -17.78 4.31 -7.53
C PHE A 71 -16.55 3.42 -7.70
N VAL A 72 -16.36 2.42 -6.82
CA VAL A 72 -15.25 1.46 -6.89
C VAL A 72 -15.30 0.65 -8.19
N GLN A 73 -16.46 0.12 -8.56
CA GLN A 73 -16.68 -0.61 -9.81
C GLN A 73 -16.39 0.27 -11.06
N ARG A 74 -16.77 1.55 -11.01
CA ARG A 74 -16.43 2.50 -12.07
C ARG A 74 -14.91 2.69 -12.18
N LEU A 75 -14.19 2.86 -11.06
CA LEU A 75 -12.74 2.99 -11.06
C LEU A 75 -12.08 1.77 -11.71
N GLU A 76 -12.53 0.58 -11.38
CA GLU A 76 -12.02 -0.66 -11.98
C GLU A 76 -12.25 -0.69 -13.50
N ASN A 77 -13.46 -0.34 -13.96
CA ASN A 77 -13.77 -0.22 -15.39
C ASN A 77 -12.94 0.85 -16.11
N GLU A 78 -12.47 1.87 -15.39
CA GLU A 78 -11.56 2.90 -15.90
C GLU A 78 -10.08 2.46 -15.88
N GLY A 79 -9.77 1.26 -15.38
CA GLY A 79 -8.42 0.69 -15.33
C GLY A 79 -7.64 0.98 -14.05
N PHE A 80 -8.29 1.43 -12.97
CA PHE A 80 -7.67 1.46 -11.64
C PHE A 80 -7.69 0.05 -11.03
N GLU A 81 -6.68 -0.27 -10.25
CA GLU A 81 -6.67 -1.51 -9.45
C GLU A 81 -7.45 -1.31 -8.16
N ILE A 82 -8.27 -2.32 -7.81
CA ILE A 82 -8.91 -2.39 -6.49
C ILE A 82 -8.18 -3.42 -5.63
N ALA A 83 -7.68 -2.98 -4.49
CA ALA A 83 -6.83 -3.73 -3.57
C ALA A 83 -7.48 -3.92 -2.20
N LEU A 84 -6.85 -4.72 -1.34
CA LEU A 84 -7.31 -5.00 0.01
C LEU A 84 -6.51 -4.21 1.06
N HIS A 85 -7.19 -3.61 2.06
CA HIS A 85 -6.58 -2.99 3.24
C HIS A 85 -7.04 -3.67 4.54
N GLY A 86 -6.82 -5.00 4.66
CA GLY A 86 -7.58 -5.84 5.57
C GLY A 86 -9.05 -5.94 5.13
N VAL A 87 -9.85 -6.75 5.79
CA VAL A 87 -11.26 -6.93 5.41
C VAL A 87 -12.19 -5.92 6.09
N ARG A 88 -11.70 -5.22 7.09
CA ARG A 88 -12.40 -4.15 7.83
C ARG A 88 -11.41 -3.35 8.70
N ASN A 89 -11.90 -2.29 9.35
CA ASN A 89 -11.14 -1.42 10.25
C ASN A 89 -10.79 -2.02 11.64
N HIS A 90 -11.01 -3.31 11.86
CA HIS A 90 -10.83 -3.99 13.15
C HIS A 90 -10.32 -5.42 12.97
N ASP A 91 -9.82 -6.02 14.06
CA ASP A 91 -9.39 -7.41 14.13
C ASP A 91 -10.40 -8.36 13.45
N SER A 92 -9.88 -9.27 12.64
CA SER A 92 -10.68 -10.21 11.88
C SER A 92 -10.15 -11.62 12.09
N THR A 93 -10.96 -12.48 12.68
CA THR A 93 -10.67 -13.92 12.74
C THR A 93 -10.70 -14.53 11.35
N ARG A 94 -10.13 -15.71 11.19
CA ARG A 94 -10.03 -16.42 9.90
C ARG A 94 -11.36 -16.45 9.13
N ASP A 95 -12.44 -16.82 9.77
CA ASP A 95 -13.79 -16.87 9.18
C ASP A 95 -14.29 -15.51 8.69
N VAL A 96 -13.90 -14.43 9.39
CA VAL A 96 -14.23 -13.06 9.00
C VAL A 96 -13.39 -12.65 7.78
N VAL A 97 -12.11 -13.02 7.72
CA VAL A 97 -11.26 -12.77 6.55
C VAL A 97 -11.78 -13.51 5.32
N GLU A 98 -12.10 -14.80 5.45
CA GLU A 98 -12.69 -15.61 4.37
C GLU A 98 -13.98 -14.98 3.82
N ARG A 99 -14.90 -14.59 4.72
CA ARG A 99 -16.13 -13.89 4.33
C ARG A 99 -15.86 -12.55 3.64
N GLY A 100 -14.89 -11.77 4.14
CA GLY A 100 -14.52 -10.50 3.53
C GLY A 100 -13.97 -10.67 2.12
N LEU A 101 -13.09 -11.64 1.91
CA LEU A 101 -12.53 -11.97 0.59
C LEU A 101 -13.61 -12.48 -0.37
N GLN A 102 -14.55 -13.30 0.13
CA GLN A 102 -15.69 -13.76 -0.68
C GLN A 102 -16.56 -12.58 -1.12
N ILE A 103 -16.88 -11.65 -0.21
CA ILE A 103 -17.66 -10.43 -0.56
C ILE A 103 -16.91 -9.57 -1.56
N PHE A 104 -15.57 -9.41 -1.41
CA PHE A 104 -14.75 -8.72 -2.41
C PHE A 104 -14.92 -9.37 -3.79
N CYS A 105 -14.76 -10.68 -3.87
CA CYS A 105 -14.91 -11.46 -5.11
C CYS A 105 -16.34 -11.36 -5.68
N ASP A 106 -17.38 -11.50 -4.86
CA ASP A 106 -18.77 -11.41 -5.30
C ASP A 106 -19.14 -10.03 -5.86
N ARG A 107 -18.53 -8.95 -5.34
CA ARG A 107 -18.82 -7.57 -5.75
C ARG A 107 -18.01 -7.10 -6.95
N LEU A 108 -16.80 -7.63 -7.13
CA LEU A 108 -15.84 -7.17 -8.14
C LEU A 108 -15.48 -8.26 -9.18
N GLY A 109 -15.89 -9.51 -8.97
CA GLY A 109 -15.68 -10.60 -9.92
C GLY A 109 -14.31 -11.29 -9.82
N HIS A 110 -13.43 -10.84 -8.93
CA HIS A 110 -12.09 -11.42 -8.73
C HIS A 110 -11.60 -11.21 -7.30
N TYR A 111 -10.56 -11.94 -6.90
CA TYR A 111 -9.84 -11.69 -5.65
C TYR A 111 -8.86 -10.51 -5.79
N PRO A 112 -8.54 -9.79 -4.68
CA PRO A 112 -7.56 -8.70 -4.71
C PRO A 112 -6.16 -9.25 -5.00
N ARG A 113 -5.41 -8.61 -5.90
CA ARG A 113 -4.02 -8.98 -6.20
C ARG A 113 -3.03 -8.37 -5.23
N THR A 114 -3.32 -7.16 -4.74
CA THR A 114 -2.46 -6.45 -3.78
C THR A 114 -3.15 -6.27 -2.43
N HIS A 115 -2.34 -6.32 -1.38
CA HIS A 115 -2.77 -6.15 0.00
C HIS A 115 -1.83 -5.25 0.79
N THR A 116 -2.42 -4.45 1.67
CA THR A 116 -1.69 -3.74 2.71
C THR A 116 -2.32 -4.01 4.08
N ASN A 117 -1.47 -4.25 5.07
CA ASN A 117 -1.91 -4.45 6.44
C ASN A 117 -2.53 -3.17 7.01
N HIS A 118 -3.70 -3.26 7.64
CA HIS A 118 -4.32 -2.15 8.35
C HIS A 118 -3.71 -1.98 9.75
N TYR A 119 -3.50 -0.75 10.17
CA TYR A 119 -2.87 -0.42 11.45
C TYR A 119 -3.61 -1.06 12.65
N ARG A 120 -2.84 -1.73 13.52
CA ARG A 120 -3.28 -2.41 14.75
C ARG A 120 -4.12 -3.69 14.60
N ASN A 121 -4.56 -4.09 13.44
CA ASN A 121 -5.32 -5.35 13.30
C ASN A 121 -4.44 -6.56 13.63
N ARG A 122 -4.93 -7.45 14.48
CA ARG A 122 -4.22 -8.69 14.86
C ARG A 122 -4.04 -9.66 13.70
N ASP A 123 -4.95 -9.65 12.74
CA ASP A 123 -4.89 -10.45 11.51
C ASP A 123 -3.82 -10.00 10.50
N ASN A 124 -3.07 -8.94 10.79
CA ASN A 124 -1.97 -8.50 9.93
C ASN A 124 -0.90 -9.59 9.73
N VAL A 125 -0.53 -9.81 8.46
CA VAL A 125 0.46 -10.82 8.07
C VAL A 125 1.87 -10.24 8.17
N TYR A 126 2.74 -10.85 9.00
CA TYR A 126 4.13 -10.42 9.22
C TYR A 126 4.29 -8.90 9.48
N TRP A 127 3.44 -8.36 10.36
CA TRP A 127 3.48 -6.94 10.71
C TRP A 127 4.28 -6.69 12.00
N GLY A 128 4.55 -5.41 12.32
CA GLY A 128 5.31 -5.04 13.50
C GLY A 128 6.69 -5.70 13.53
N THR A 129 6.98 -6.49 14.56
CA THR A 129 8.25 -7.22 14.69
C THR A 129 8.37 -8.39 13.72
N GLY A 130 7.26 -8.92 13.22
CA GLY A 130 7.22 -10.00 12.23
C GLY A 130 7.82 -9.61 10.88
N ARG A 131 7.89 -8.31 10.56
CA ARG A 131 8.54 -7.82 9.33
C ARG A 131 10.07 -7.86 9.39
N LEU A 132 10.66 -7.88 10.59
CA LEU A 132 12.11 -7.79 10.77
C LEU A 132 12.80 -9.13 10.51
N ALA A 133 13.89 -9.11 9.74
CA ALA A 133 14.70 -10.29 9.44
C ALA A 133 15.66 -10.65 10.59
N SER A 134 16.20 -9.65 11.31
CA SER A 134 17.17 -9.89 12.36
C SER A 134 16.51 -10.46 13.63
N ALA A 135 17.09 -11.53 14.18
CA ALA A 135 16.63 -12.13 15.44
C ALA A 135 16.71 -11.13 16.62
N ALA A 136 17.77 -10.32 16.66
CA ALA A 136 17.94 -9.27 17.67
C ALA A 136 16.87 -8.17 17.54
N GLY A 137 16.56 -7.73 16.30
CA GLY A 137 15.49 -6.77 16.03
C GLY A 137 14.12 -7.31 16.46
N ARG A 138 13.83 -8.59 16.17
CA ARG A 138 12.59 -9.24 16.62
C ARG A 138 12.50 -9.35 18.14
N ALA A 139 13.59 -9.71 18.81
CA ALA A 139 13.63 -9.80 20.28
C ALA A 139 13.42 -8.42 20.93
N ALA A 140 14.14 -7.40 20.47
CA ALA A 140 14.00 -6.02 20.97
C ALA A 140 12.58 -5.48 20.71
N GLY A 141 12.02 -5.73 19.54
CA GLY A 141 10.67 -5.31 19.21
C GLY A 141 9.59 -6.03 20.02
N ARG A 142 9.76 -7.34 20.34
CA ARG A 142 8.85 -8.07 21.24
C ARG A 142 8.89 -7.51 22.66
N ALA A 143 10.10 -7.24 23.19
CA ALA A 143 10.25 -6.58 24.49
C ALA A 143 9.54 -5.21 24.48
N TRP A 144 9.74 -4.39 23.46
CA TRP A 144 9.05 -3.10 23.32
C TRP A 144 7.52 -3.24 23.25
N SER A 145 7.00 -4.19 22.47
CA SER A 145 5.57 -4.49 22.36
C SER A 145 4.98 -4.91 23.70
N PHE A 146 5.71 -5.72 24.46
CA PHE A 146 5.32 -6.13 25.83
C PHE A 146 5.19 -4.93 26.77
N PHE A 147 6.17 -4.02 26.78
CA PHE A 147 6.11 -2.79 27.59
C PHE A 147 4.97 -1.86 27.15
N LYS A 148 4.69 -1.78 25.85
CA LYS A 148 3.60 -0.95 25.29
C LYS A 148 2.23 -1.61 25.37
N ARG A 149 2.13 -2.86 25.80
CA ARG A 149 0.88 -3.66 25.84
C ARG A 149 0.15 -3.68 24.49
N THR A 150 0.90 -3.73 23.40
CA THR A 150 0.31 -3.87 22.06
C THR A 150 -0.01 -5.33 21.80
N ALA A 151 -1.18 -5.60 21.24
CA ALA A 151 -1.55 -6.95 20.82
C ALA A 151 -0.58 -7.47 19.73
N PRO A 152 -0.25 -8.76 19.73
CA PRO A 152 0.59 -9.34 18.69
C PRO A 152 -0.14 -9.34 17.34
N TYR A 153 0.64 -9.35 16.25
CA TYR A 153 0.12 -9.56 14.89
C TYR A 153 0.24 -11.03 14.54
N GLU A 154 -0.88 -11.67 14.22
CA GLU A 154 -1.00 -13.12 14.21
C GLU A 154 -1.52 -13.70 12.89
N GLY A 155 -1.73 -12.88 11.85
CA GLY A 155 -2.23 -13.32 10.56
C GLY A 155 -1.38 -14.42 9.89
N HIS A 156 -0.13 -14.58 10.33
CA HIS A 156 0.84 -15.59 9.87
C HIS A 156 1.14 -16.69 10.90
N VAL A 157 0.42 -16.74 12.02
CA VAL A 157 0.63 -17.70 13.11
C VAL A 157 -0.43 -18.80 13.02
N GLU A 158 -0.05 -19.99 12.54
CA GLU A 158 -0.98 -21.09 12.23
C GLU A 158 -1.88 -21.51 13.40
N SER A 159 -1.39 -21.41 14.64
CA SER A 159 -2.18 -21.74 15.84
C SER A 159 -3.13 -20.64 16.31
N SER A 160 -3.13 -19.48 15.66
CA SER A 160 -3.95 -18.34 16.05
C SER A 160 -5.33 -18.38 15.38
N PRO A 161 -6.41 -17.92 16.06
CA PRO A 161 -7.71 -17.71 15.43
C PRO A 161 -7.70 -16.60 14.35
N TYR A 162 -6.63 -15.80 14.28
CA TYR A 162 -6.42 -14.76 13.29
C TYR A 162 -5.59 -15.23 12.08
N PHE A 163 -5.19 -16.52 12.04
CA PHE A 163 -4.40 -17.07 10.95
C PHE A 163 -5.18 -17.08 9.63
N TRP A 164 -4.61 -16.47 8.62
CA TRP A 164 -5.07 -16.52 7.23
C TRP A 164 -3.92 -16.51 6.22
N GLY A 165 -2.71 -16.79 6.67
CA GLY A 165 -1.51 -16.76 5.85
C GLY A 165 -1.60 -17.66 4.61
N ASP A 166 -2.19 -18.85 4.72
CA ASP A 166 -2.46 -19.77 3.60
C ASP A 166 -3.40 -19.15 2.55
N ILE A 167 -4.45 -18.46 2.99
CA ILE A 167 -5.40 -17.74 2.12
C ILE A 167 -4.70 -16.56 1.45
N CYS A 168 -3.88 -15.81 2.21
CA CYS A 168 -3.03 -14.75 1.66
C CYS A 168 -2.13 -15.30 0.55
N LYS A 169 -1.45 -16.42 0.79
CA LYS A 169 -0.59 -17.09 -0.20
C LYS A 169 -1.36 -17.51 -1.45
N GLN A 170 -2.60 -17.92 -1.29
CA GLN A 170 -3.43 -18.41 -2.40
C GLN A 170 -3.95 -17.28 -3.29
N HIS A 171 -4.38 -16.16 -2.71
CA HIS A 171 -5.15 -15.14 -3.43
C HIS A 171 -4.41 -13.80 -3.61
N ILE A 172 -3.44 -13.48 -2.74
CA ILE A 172 -2.72 -12.20 -2.78
C ILE A 172 -1.36 -12.41 -3.43
N GLU A 173 -1.08 -11.64 -4.47
CA GLU A 173 0.21 -11.71 -5.17
C GLU A 173 1.24 -10.78 -4.52
N TYR A 174 0.85 -9.56 -4.18
CA TYR A 174 1.75 -8.53 -3.65
C TYR A 174 1.29 -7.99 -2.30
N VAL A 175 2.21 -7.94 -1.34
CA VAL A 175 1.96 -7.34 -0.01
C VAL A 175 2.94 -6.21 0.25
N ARG A 176 2.44 -5.04 0.70
CA ARG A 176 3.32 -3.93 1.09
C ARG A 176 4.04 -4.24 2.39
N ASN A 177 5.37 -4.09 2.40
CA ASN A 177 6.18 -4.27 3.60
C ASN A 177 6.59 -2.92 4.23
N PHE A 178 7.57 -2.24 3.62
CA PHE A 178 8.15 -1.02 4.17
C PHE A 178 7.69 0.22 3.42
N THR A 179 7.51 1.32 4.15
CA THR A 179 7.42 2.66 3.60
C THR A 179 8.70 3.43 3.92
N VAL A 180 9.23 4.17 2.96
CA VAL A 180 10.53 4.86 3.08
C VAL A 180 10.43 6.31 2.64
N ASP A 181 11.39 7.12 3.09
CA ASP A 181 11.50 8.54 2.77
C ASP A 181 12.20 8.83 1.42
N GLU A 182 12.17 7.88 0.49
CA GLU A 182 12.80 7.98 -0.83
C GLU A 182 11.74 7.95 -1.93
N ILE A 183 11.80 8.89 -2.90
CA ILE A 183 10.89 8.89 -4.03
C ILE A 183 11.18 7.72 -4.98
N ASN A 184 12.45 7.43 -5.25
CA ASN A 184 12.85 6.30 -6.07
C ASN A 184 13.07 5.06 -5.20
N VAL A 185 12.03 4.23 -5.05
CA VAL A 185 12.07 3.04 -4.19
C VAL A 185 13.14 2.03 -4.60
N THR A 186 13.58 2.02 -5.86
CA THR A 186 14.62 1.09 -6.32
C THR A 186 16.01 1.42 -5.80
N ARG A 187 16.24 2.64 -5.31
CA ARG A 187 17.49 3.01 -4.60
C ARG A 187 17.63 2.31 -3.26
N VAL A 188 16.51 1.93 -2.64
CA VAL A 188 16.49 1.28 -1.32
C VAL A 188 16.12 -0.18 -1.41
N ASN A 189 15.37 -0.56 -2.42
CA ASN A 189 14.95 -1.92 -2.71
C ASN A 189 15.18 -2.23 -4.20
N PRO A 190 16.41 -2.52 -4.61
CA PRO A 190 16.72 -2.82 -6.02
C PRO A 190 16.08 -4.12 -6.51
N THR A 191 15.75 -5.05 -5.60
CA THR A 191 15.11 -6.36 -5.90
C THR A 191 13.57 -6.27 -5.97
N LEU A 192 13.00 -5.08 -5.96
CA LEU A 192 11.54 -4.84 -6.01
C LEU A 192 10.88 -5.45 -7.26
N PRO A 193 9.77 -6.23 -7.15
CA PRO A 193 9.27 -6.88 -5.93
C PRO A 193 10.17 -8.05 -5.52
N TYR A 194 10.14 -8.44 -4.25
CA TYR A 194 11.00 -9.50 -3.74
C TYR A 194 10.24 -10.60 -3.01
N HIS A 195 10.75 -11.83 -3.07
CA HIS A 195 10.32 -12.95 -2.24
C HIS A 195 11.23 -13.07 -1.01
N ASP A 196 10.64 -13.39 0.15
CA ASP A 196 11.35 -13.68 1.41
C ASP A 196 10.99 -15.10 1.85
N SER A 197 11.88 -16.06 1.66
CA SER A 197 11.65 -17.47 2.02
C SER A 197 11.40 -17.71 3.51
N ALA A 198 11.81 -16.76 4.38
CA ALA A 198 11.49 -16.81 5.80
C ALA A 198 10.03 -16.38 6.11
N LYS A 199 9.29 -15.93 5.12
CA LYS A 199 7.89 -15.48 5.23
C LYS A 199 7.02 -16.18 4.18
N PRO A 200 6.82 -17.51 4.28
CA PRO A 200 6.25 -18.34 3.21
C PRO A 200 4.82 -18.01 2.82
N PHE A 201 4.06 -17.32 3.68
CA PHE A 201 2.66 -16.94 3.42
C PHE A 201 2.47 -15.69 2.56
N VAL A 202 3.56 -15.07 2.08
CA VAL A 202 3.50 -13.96 1.14
C VAL A 202 4.24 -14.32 -0.15
N ASN A 203 3.59 -14.10 -1.29
CA ASN A 203 4.20 -14.38 -2.59
C ASN A 203 5.32 -13.39 -2.89
N PHE A 204 4.99 -12.10 -2.96
CA PHE A 204 5.96 -11.04 -3.20
C PHE A 204 5.70 -9.84 -2.30
N TRP A 205 6.78 -9.24 -1.86
CA TRP A 205 6.77 -8.01 -1.08
C TRP A 205 7.09 -6.80 -1.97
N PHE A 206 6.47 -5.67 -1.68
CA PHE A 206 6.87 -4.40 -2.28
C PHE A 206 7.09 -3.30 -1.23
N THR A 207 7.84 -2.27 -1.64
CA THR A 207 8.20 -1.11 -0.82
C THR A 207 7.56 0.13 -1.42
N SER A 208 7.06 1.04 -0.58
CA SER A 208 6.44 2.30 -1.00
C SER A 208 7.21 3.51 -0.50
N SER A 209 7.07 4.63 -1.22
CA SER A 209 7.44 5.96 -0.75
C SER A 209 6.40 6.48 0.22
N GLU A 210 6.82 7.12 1.30
CA GLU A 210 5.93 7.69 2.32
C GLU A 210 5.35 9.03 1.87
N GLY A 211 4.03 9.18 1.95
CA GLY A 211 3.27 10.39 1.66
C GLY A 211 1.85 10.27 2.19
N ALA A 212 1.71 9.98 3.50
CA ALA A 212 0.45 9.56 4.13
C ALA A 212 -0.70 10.58 4.02
N ASP A 213 -0.40 11.87 3.94
CA ASP A 213 -1.34 13.00 3.79
C ASP A 213 -0.92 13.91 2.64
N VAL A 214 -1.77 14.87 2.25
CA VAL A 214 -1.50 15.77 1.12
C VAL A 214 -0.21 16.58 1.29
N GLY A 215 0.15 16.98 2.50
CA GLY A 215 1.35 17.78 2.77
C GLY A 215 2.62 16.95 2.51
N SER A 216 2.73 15.80 3.18
CA SER A 216 3.85 14.86 3.01
C SER A 216 3.94 14.30 1.60
N PHE A 217 2.80 14.06 0.95
CA PHE A 217 2.74 13.65 -0.45
C PHE A 217 3.34 14.71 -1.38
N CYS A 218 2.86 15.97 -1.28
CA CYS A 218 3.36 17.07 -2.12
C CYS A 218 4.83 17.39 -1.87
N GLU A 219 5.29 17.26 -0.62
CA GLU A 219 6.72 17.38 -0.30
C GLU A 219 7.54 16.29 -0.98
N ARG A 220 7.06 15.05 -0.97
CA ARG A 220 7.73 13.90 -1.59
C ARG A 220 7.83 14.01 -3.10
N ILE A 221 6.78 14.46 -3.78
CA ILE A 221 6.72 14.59 -5.24
C ILE A 221 6.94 16.03 -5.72
N ASN A 222 7.64 16.88 -4.97
CA ASN A 222 7.94 18.24 -5.42
C ASN A 222 8.69 18.23 -6.77
N GLU A 223 8.82 19.38 -7.40
CA GLU A 223 9.38 19.53 -8.75
C GLU A 223 10.77 18.90 -8.89
N ALA A 224 11.64 19.17 -7.93
CA ALA A 224 13.01 18.63 -7.92
C ALA A 224 13.04 17.11 -7.79
N SER A 225 12.13 16.56 -6.96
CA SER A 225 11.97 15.12 -6.78
C SER A 225 11.45 14.43 -8.05
N GLN A 226 10.51 15.05 -8.77
CA GLN A 226 10.03 14.56 -10.06
C GLN A 226 11.14 14.55 -11.12
N ASP A 227 11.95 15.63 -11.19
CA ASP A 227 13.07 15.72 -12.14
C ASP A 227 14.14 14.66 -11.83
N ARG A 228 14.42 14.46 -10.55
CA ARG A 228 15.35 13.40 -10.11
C ARG A 228 14.82 12.01 -10.45
N LEU A 229 13.53 11.73 -10.21
CA LEU A 229 12.92 10.45 -10.52
C LEU A 229 13.04 10.11 -12.02
N GLU A 230 12.76 11.09 -12.89
CA GLU A 230 12.88 10.95 -14.34
C GLU A 230 14.34 10.76 -14.77
N ALA A 231 15.26 11.60 -14.26
CA ALA A 231 16.68 11.52 -14.58
C ALA A 231 17.33 10.19 -14.16
N GLU A 232 16.89 9.62 -13.05
CA GLU A 232 17.37 8.32 -12.55
C GLU A 232 16.72 7.12 -13.25
N GLY A 233 15.69 7.31 -14.06
CA GLY A 233 14.89 6.20 -14.58
C GLY A 233 14.24 5.38 -13.45
N GLY A 234 13.80 6.07 -12.40
CA GLY A 234 13.41 5.49 -11.14
C GLY A 234 11.96 4.99 -11.10
N ILE A 235 11.59 4.40 -9.96
CA ILE A 235 10.24 3.92 -9.67
C ILE A 235 9.75 4.55 -8.38
N CYS A 236 8.56 5.14 -8.41
CA CYS A 236 7.85 5.62 -7.24
C CYS A 236 6.53 4.86 -7.09
N ILE A 237 6.36 4.18 -5.96
CA ILE A 237 5.08 3.61 -5.51
C ILE A 237 4.69 4.40 -4.26
N MET A 238 3.85 5.41 -4.41
CA MET A 238 3.48 6.29 -3.32
C MET A 238 2.42 5.66 -2.42
N TYR A 239 2.66 5.59 -1.12
CA TYR A 239 1.66 5.31 -0.10
C TYR A 239 0.99 6.60 0.34
N THR A 240 -0.33 6.58 0.45
CA THR A 240 -1.11 7.73 0.93
C THR A 240 -2.49 7.32 1.44
N HIS A 241 -3.22 8.31 2.02
CA HIS A 241 -4.67 8.27 2.23
C HIS A 241 -5.27 9.48 1.52
N PHE A 242 -5.96 9.27 0.42
CA PHE A 242 -6.59 10.38 -0.30
C PHE A 242 -7.70 11.08 0.48
N SER A 243 -8.14 10.49 1.58
CA SER A 243 -9.02 11.14 2.57
C SER A 243 -8.35 12.27 3.37
N GLU A 244 -7.00 12.32 3.42
CA GLU A 244 -6.24 13.21 4.29
C GLU A 244 -5.82 14.51 3.57
N GLY A 245 -6.82 15.39 3.34
CA GLY A 245 -6.61 16.76 2.85
C GLY A 245 -6.42 16.92 1.34
N PHE A 246 -6.58 15.87 0.53
CA PHE A 246 -6.42 15.91 -0.93
C PHE A 246 -7.59 16.59 -1.64
N SER A 247 -8.78 16.59 -1.02
CA SER A 247 -9.90 17.40 -1.47
C SER A 247 -10.72 17.94 -0.28
N GLU A 248 -11.36 19.08 -0.48
CA GLU A 248 -12.27 19.68 0.47
C GLU A 248 -13.43 20.35 -0.30
N GLY A 249 -14.67 20.09 0.13
CA GLY A 249 -15.86 20.64 -0.52
C GLY A 249 -15.94 20.34 -2.03
N GLY A 250 -15.51 19.15 -2.46
CA GLY A 250 -15.48 18.75 -3.88
C GLY A 250 -14.30 19.33 -4.68
N THR A 251 -13.45 20.15 -4.07
CA THR A 251 -12.31 20.80 -4.73
C THR A 251 -11.01 20.09 -4.38
N VAL A 252 -10.27 19.66 -5.40
CA VAL A 252 -8.95 19.03 -5.23
C VAL A 252 -7.91 20.05 -4.79
N ASN A 253 -7.05 19.68 -3.85
CA ASN A 253 -5.96 20.52 -3.36
C ASN A 253 -5.13 21.10 -4.52
N PRO A 254 -4.97 22.44 -4.62
CA PRO A 254 -4.34 23.09 -5.77
C PRO A 254 -2.88 22.68 -5.97
N ARG A 255 -2.12 22.50 -4.87
CA ARG A 255 -0.70 22.11 -4.94
C ARG A 255 -0.56 20.70 -5.46
N PHE A 256 -1.35 19.76 -4.93
CA PHE A 256 -1.41 18.38 -5.41
C PHE A 256 -1.76 18.32 -6.90
N LYS A 257 -2.83 19.00 -7.32
CA LYS A 257 -3.27 19.06 -8.72
C LYS A 257 -2.18 19.63 -9.65
N SER A 258 -1.49 20.68 -9.20
CA SER A 258 -0.38 21.29 -9.96
C SER A 258 0.78 20.32 -10.15
N LEU A 259 1.19 19.62 -9.09
CA LEU A 259 2.28 18.65 -9.13
C LEU A 259 1.95 17.45 -10.03
N LEU A 260 0.72 16.93 -9.95
CA LEU A 260 0.28 15.84 -10.83
C LEU A 260 0.21 16.29 -12.30
N ARG A 261 -0.29 17.49 -12.57
CA ARG A 261 -0.31 18.04 -13.94
C ARG A 261 1.10 18.20 -14.49
N ARG A 262 2.08 18.59 -13.67
CA ARG A 262 3.47 18.63 -14.09
C ARG A 262 4.00 17.23 -14.40
N LEU A 263 3.73 16.26 -13.51
CA LEU A 263 4.19 14.89 -13.65
C LEU A 263 3.58 14.20 -14.87
N SER A 264 2.30 14.42 -15.17
CA SER A 264 1.61 13.83 -16.33
C SER A 264 2.16 14.27 -17.69
N ARG A 265 2.90 15.39 -17.73
CA ARG A 265 3.57 15.89 -18.96
C ARG A 265 4.94 15.26 -19.19
N LYS A 266 5.45 14.52 -18.23
CA LYS A 266 6.72 13.80 -18.34
C LYS A 266 6.52 12.44 -18.98
N ASN A 267 7.60 11.86 -19.52
CA ASN A 267 7.55 10.55 -20.17
C ASN A 267 7.57 9.41 -19.15
N GLY A 268 6.54 9.33 -18.30
CA GLY A 268 6.37 8.34 -17.25
C GLY A 268 5.38 7.23 -17.58
N LEU A 269 5.52 6.08 -16.93
CA LEU A 269 4.54 5.01 -16.87
C LEU A 269 3.65 5.22 -15.63
N PHE A 270 2.32 5.34 -15.84
CA PHE A 270 1.32 5.65 -14.82
C PHE A 270 0.26 4.57 -14.74
N VAL A 271 0.62 3.41 -14.25
CA VAL A 271 -0.21 2.20 -14.16
C VAL A 271 -0.44 1.78 -12.71
N PRO A 272 -1.43 0.93 -12.40
CA PRO A 272 -1.65 0.38 -11.07
C PRO A 272 -0.42 -0.37 -10.52
N VAL A 273 -0.41 -0.55 -9.19
CA VAL A 273 0.72 -1.19 -8.50
C VAL A 273 0.95 -2.61 -8.98
N ALA A 274 -0.11 -3.44 -9.09
CA ALA A 274 0.05 -4.82 -9.55
C ALA A 274 0.65 -4.89 -10.97
N GLU A 275 0.16 -4.07 -11.89
CA GLU A 275 0.65 -4.02 -13.27
C GLU A 275 2.14 -3.58 -13.33
N LEU A 276 2.50 -2.56 -12.55
CA LEU A 276 3.89 -2.13 -12.43
C LEU A 276 4.80 -3.25 -11.89
N LEU A 277 4.35 -3.95 -10.85
CA LEU A 277 5.11 -5.04 -10.24
C LEU A 277 5.23 -6.26 -11.17
N ASP A 278 4.19 -6.59 -11.93
CA ASP A 278 4.24 -7.62 -12.99
C ASP A 278 5.29 -7.27 -14.03
N PHE A 279 5.27 -6.03 -14.52
CA PHE A 279 6.26 -5.56 -15.48
C PHE A 279 7.70 -5.71 -14.94
N LEU A 280 7.92 -5.36 -13.68
CA LEU A 280 9.24 -5.51 -13.06
C LEU A 280 9.68 -6.97 -12.95
N ARG A 281 8.77 -7.89 -12.67
CA ARG A 281 9.07 -9.34 -12.61
C ARG A 281 9.42 -9.90 -13.97
N THR A 282 8.78 -9.46 -15.03
CA THR A 282 9.10 -9.91 -16.39
C THR A 282 10.44 -9.39 -16.90
N THR A 283 10.89 -8.22 -16.41
CA THR A 283 12.11 -7.56 -16.87
C THR A 283 13.35 -7.80 -16.00
N ARG A 284 13.16 -8.41 -14.83
CA ARG A 284 14.23 -8.69 -13.86
C ARG A 284 14.28 -10.16 -13.52
N THR A 285 15.44 -10.66 -13.15
CA THR A 285 15.56 -12.03 -12.63
C THR A 285 14.81 -12.14 -11.31
N GLU A 286 13.78 -12.95 -11.24
CA GLU A 286 13.07 -13.26 -9.99
C GLU A 286 14.07 -13.90 -9.00
N GLY A 287 14.08 -13.41 -7.77
CA GLY A 287 14.98 -13.92 -6.75
C GLY A 287 14.50 -13.67 -5.33
N ASN A 288 14.98 -14.52 -4.43
CA ASN A 288 14.89 -14.23 -3.00
C ASN A 288 15.74 -13.01 -2.68
N ILE A 289 15.19 -12.11 -1.86
CA ILE A 289 15.97 -10.99 -1.35
C ILE A 289 17.16 -11.49 -0.53
N GLN A 290 18.33 -10.95 -0.77
CA GLN A 290 19.50 -11.32 0.03
C GLN A 290 19.37 -10.75 1.44
N HIS A 291 19.84 -11.50 2.44
CA HIS A 291 19.77 -11.07 3.85
C HIS A 291 20.38 -9.68 4.10
N ARG A 292 21.49 -9.34 3.43
CA ARG A 292 22.13 -8.03 3.55
C ARG A 292 21.28 -6.89 2.95
N GLU A 293 20.55 -7.15 1.87
CA GLU A 293 19.66 -6.17 1.24
C GLU A 293 18.45 -5.92 2.13
N LEU A 294 17.83 -6.99 2.63
CA LEU A 294 16.71 -6.89 3.57
C LEU A 294 17.13 -6.15 4.85
N ALA A 295 18.31 -6.47 5.42
CA ALA A 295 18.84 -5.75 6.57
C ALA A 295 19.16 -4.27 6.30
N SER A 296 19.54 -3.93 5.06
CA SER A 296 19.73 -2.53 4.65
C SER A 296 18.40 -1.78 4.58
N LEU A 297 17.38 -2.40 3.97
CA LEU A 297 16.03 -1.86 3.87
C LEU A 297 15.41 -1.65 5.25
N GLU A 298 15.55 -2.64 6.16
CA GLU A 298 15.11 -2.52 7.55
C GLU A 298 15.79 -1.36 8.29
N ARG A 299 17.11 -1.24 8.18
CA ARG A 299 17.86 -0.14 8.83
C ARG A 299 17.40 1.23 8.32
N ARG A 300 17.11 1.37 7.03
CA ARG A 300 16.60 2.61 6.45
C ARG A 300 15.21 2.93 6.98
N TRP A 301 14.32 1.92 6.99
CA TRP A 301 12.99 2.07 7.54
C TRP A 301 13.02 2.42 9.05
N LEU A 302 13.86 1.78 9.85
CA LEU A 302 14.01 2.08 11.27
C LEU A 302 14.51 3.51 11.48
N LYS A 303 15.53 3.96 10.72
CA LYS A 303 16.00 5.34 10.79
C LYS A 303 14.91 6.34 10.46
N TYR A 304 14.09 6.05 9.44
CA TYR A 304 12.95 6.88 9.08
C TYR A 304 11.93 6.96 10.23
N LYS A 305 11.52 5.83 10.81
CA LYS A 305 10.57 5.80 11.94
C LYS A 305 11.10 6.49 13.20
N LEU A 306 12.39 6.44 13.47
CA LEU A 306 13.01 7.17 14.58
C LEU A 306 12.99 8.69 14.35
N ARG A 307 13.20 9.12 13.09
CA ARG A 307 13.17 10.54 12.73
C ARG A 307 11.75 11.12 12.70
N TYR A 308 10.77 10.29 12.32
CA TYR A 308 9.36 10.67 12.20
C TYR A 308 8.47 9.70 12.99
N PRO A 309 8.45 9.77 14.33
CA PRO A 309 7.78 8.78 15.18
C PRO A 309 6.25 8.74 15.02
N ARG A 310 5.65 9.74 14.40
CA ARG A 310 4.20 9.82 14.11
C ARG A 310 3.84 9.32 12.71
N SER A 311 4.80 9.01 11.85
CA SER A 311 4.50 8.38 10.55
C SER A 311 3.99 6.96 10.80
N ARG A 312 2.81 6.65 10.27
CA ARG A 312 2.11 5.36 10.43
C ARG A 312 2.80 4.21 9.71
#